data_d2409bc75eb7bc5bc2cfbeb1c00d4c1e
#
_entry.id   d2409bc75eb7bc5bc2cfbeb1c00d4c1e
#
_cell.length_a   1.000
_cell.length_b   1.000
_cell.length_c   1.000
_cell.angle_alpha   90.00
_cell.angle_beta   90.00
_cell.angle_gamma   90.00
#
_symmetry.space_group_name_H-M   'P 1'
#
loop_
_entity.id
_entity.type
_entity.pdbx_description
1 polymer ?
#
loop_
_entity_poly.entity_id
_entity_poly.type
_entity_poly.pdbx_seq_one_letter_code
_entity_poly.pdbx_strand_id
1 'polypeptide(L)'
;MKTTKVLLALATITLLHTSFIPITEAATTGNIKSNQTVIQKDQLTDKLAVDLAAKYQEAYLFVSSGGGYKDREYDTFLYNDLAYRYLSNNINTKAKLMKYLTEAMTSQAAEQFIKDLEILEYKGKLAQKEADIGSLEEWKKATSEVIKKDKDKVQYRLTVPIGEPSEKIMYSVEYQLVESIGWRVSKRPVVDLDIPDKINPVHILFTKLLTSPQVAQKQLLPTSYFEVNEFKKGLKKVDLSKIKEIDRGSHHVEYIATIFVELEKDYKGPLVSGENKMYFIVQPNGYMDFKIHQVGQIEMY
;
A
#
# COMPACT_ATOMS: atom_id res chain seq x y z
N MET A 1 -23.75 21.44 -51.00
CA MET A 1 -24.16 20.11 -51.49
C MET A 1 -22.94 19.30 -51.85
N LYS A 2 -22.56 18.30 -51.06
CA LYS A 2 -21.66 17.20 -51.44
C LYS A 2 -22.08 15.98 -50.62
N THR A 3 -22.64 15.05 -51.28
CA THR A 3 -23.17 13.77 -50.81
C THR A 3 -22.05 12.80 -50.55
N THR A 4 -21.96 12.24 -49.35
CA THR A 4 -21.01 11.15 -49.00
C THR A 4 -21.75 9.83 -49.06
N LYS A 5 -21.28 8.92 -49.91
CA LYS A 5 -21.81 7.58 -50.09
C LYS A 5 -21.33 6.67 -48.97
N VAL A 6 -22.30 5.98 -48.33
CA VAL A 6 -22.04 4.90 -47.36
C VAL A 6 -21.89 3.58 -48.15
N LEU A 7 -20.78 2.89 -47.98
CA LEU A 7 -20.54 1.53 -48.53
C LEU A 7 -20.93 0.52 -47.44
N LEU A 8 -21.93 -0.33 -47.80
CA LEU A 8 -22.38 -1.45 -47.00
C LEU A 8 -21.63 -2.68 -47.45
N ALA A 9 -20.83 -3.32 -46.60
CA ALA A 9 -20.19 -4.59 -46.90
C ALA A 9 -21.02 -5.74 -46.31
N LEU A 10 -21.59 -6.56 -47.17
CA LEU A 10 -22.26 -7.83 -46.83
C LEU A 10 -21.18 -8.90 -46.61
N ALA A 11 -21.17 -9.54 -45.44
CA ALA A 11 -20.38 -10.74 -45.16
C ALA A 11 -21.27 -11.97 -45.34
N THR A 12 -20.93 -12.78 -46.31
CA THR A 12 -21.58 -14.05 -46.65
C THR A 12 -21.11 -15.15 -45.69
N ILE A 13 -22.03 -15.78 -44.97
CA ILE A 13 -21.77 -16.94 -44.11
C ILE A 13 -21.93 -18.20 -44.96
N THR A 14 -20.86 -18.96 -45.16
CA THR A 14 -20.87 -20.26 -45.80
C THR A 14 -21.06 -21.35 -44.73
N LEU A 15 -22.20 -22.02 -44.74
CA LEU A 15 -22.45 -23.23 -43.94
C LEU A 15 -21.74 -24.44 -44.62
N LEU A 16 -20.79 -25.02 -43.93
CA LEU A 16 -20.23 -26.34 -44.28
C LEU A 16 -21.02 -27.42 -43.50
N HIS A 17 -21.75 -28.24 -44.27
CA HIS A 17 -22.35 -29.48 -43.80
C HIS A 17 -21.26 -30.56 -43.74
N THR A 18 -20.96 -31.11 -42.58
CA THR A 18 -20.19 -32.32 -42.42
C THR A 18 -21.08 -33.48 -41.99
N SER A 19 -21.10 -34.49 -42.82
CA SER A 19 -21.85 -35.72 -42.72
C SER A 19 -21.41 -36.59 -41.52
N PHE A 20 -22.40 -37.07 -40.78
CA PHE A 20 -22.23 -38.10 -39.74
C PHE A 20 -21.90 -39.46 -40.35
N ILE A 21 -20.85 -40.09 -39.86
CA ILE A 21 -20.56 -41.51 -40.01
C ILE A 21 -20.67 -42.15 -38.61
N PRO A 22 -21.52 -43.15 -38.41
CA PRO A 22 -21.56 -43.88 -37.14
C PRO A 22 -20.45 -44.95 -37.14
N ILE A 23 -19.58 -44.89 -36.14
CA ILE A 23 -18.64 -45.98 -35.84
C ILE A 23 -19.13 -46.68 -34.58
N THR A 24 -19.39 -47.95 -34.76
CA THR A 24 -19.85 -48.95 -33.79
C THR A 24 -18.78 -49.19 -32.67
N GLU A 25 -19.28 -49.48 -31.49
CA GLU A 25 -18.58 -49.84 -30.26
C GLU A 25 -17.59 -50.99 -30.40
N ALA A 26 -16.43 -50.82 -29.72
CA ALA A 26 -15.71 -51.93 -29.13
C ALA A 26 -15.30 -51.51 -27.71
N ALA A 27 -15.96 -52.10 -26.74
CA ALA A 27 -15.65 -51.98 -25.32
C ALA A 27 -14.27 -52.54 -25.04
N THR A 28 -13.37 -51.70 -24.53
CA THR A 28 -12.19 -52.15 -23.80
C THR A 28 -12.07 -51.33 -22.52
N THR A 29 -12.44 -51.97 -21.39
CA THR A 29 -12.24 -51.47 -20.03
C THR A 29 -10.75 -51.36 -19.75
N GLY A 30 -10.23 -50.17 -19.93
CA GLY A 30 -8.93 -49.74 -19.45
C GLY A 30 -9.10 -48.60 -18.50
N ASN A 31 -8.98 -48.84 -17.20
CA ASN A 31 -8.89 -47.81 -16.14
C ASN A 31 -7.65 -46.97 -16.36
N ILE A 32 -7.72 -45.98 -17.23
CA ILE A 32 -6.76 -44.88 -17.26
C ILE A 32 -7.20 -43.88 -16.21
N LYS A 33 -6.64 -44.03 -15.01
CA LYS A 33 -6.57 -42.91 -14.07
C LYS A 33 -5.78 -41.81 -14.75
N SER A 34 -6.48 -40.90 -15.46
CA SER A 34 -5.90 -39.63 -15.84
C SER A 34 -5.64 -38.88 -14.52
N ASN A 35 -4.44 -38.96 -14.01
CA ASN A 35 -3.91 -37.97 -13.11
C ASN A 35 -3.89 -36.65 -13.85
N GLN A 36 -5.04 -36.01 -13.98
CA GLN A 36 -5.10 -34.59 -14.24
C GLN A 36 -4.51 -33.94 -12.98
N THR A 37 -3.22 -33.69 -13.03
CA THR A 37 -2.59 -32.65 -12.21
C THR A 37 -3.24 -31.37 -12.67
N VAL A 38 -4.41 -31.05 -12.12
CA VAL A 38 -4.97 -29.71 -12.16
C VAL A 38 -3.91 -28.87 -11.51
N ILE A 39 -3.12 -28.18 -12.35
CA ILE A 39 -2.18 -27.19 -11.88
C ILE A 39 -3.04 -26.18 -11.12
N GLN A 40 -2.96 -26.23 -9.81
CA GLN A 40 -3.61 -25.29 -8.88
C GLN A 40 -2.97 -23.89 -9.05
N LYS A 41 -3.08 -23.32 -10.26
CA LYS A 41 -2.53 -22.03 -10.65
C LYS A 41 -3.25 -20.87 -9.94
N ASP A 42 -4.41 -21.17 -9.35
CA ASP A 42 -5.35 -20.17 -8.84
C ASP A 42 -5.33 -20.02 -7.30
N GLN A 43 -4.51 -20.78 -6.58
CA GLN A 43 -4.44 -20.65 -5.13
C GLN A 43 -3.19 -19.88 -4.71
N LEU A 44 -3.39 -18.73 -4.03
CA LEU A 44 -2.32 -18.03 -3.35
C LEU A 44 -1.93 -18.82 -2.10
N THR A 45 -0.73 -19.39 -2.11
CA THR A 45 -0.15 -20.07 -0.93
C THR A 45 0.65 -19.07 -0.09
N ASP A 46 0.85 -19.36 1.19
CA ASP A 46 1.66 -18.54 2.10
C ASP A 46 3.06 -18.28 1.54
N LYS A 47 3.71 -19.33 1.02
CA LYS A 47 5.01 -19.19 0.38
C LYS A 47 4.98 -18.25 -0.82
N LEU A 48 3.98 -18.36 -1.70
CA LEU A 48 3.86 -17.49 -2.88
C LEU A 48 3.57 -16.04 -2.46
N ALA A 49 2.77 -15.83 -1.42
CA ALA A 49 2.50 -14.50 -0.88
C ALA A 49 3.81 -13.84 -0.37
N VAL A 50 4.60 -14.56 0.42
CA VAL A 50 5.91 -14.08 0.90
C VAL A 50 6.87 -13.81 -0.28
N ASP A 51 6.97 -14.74 -1.24
CA ASP A 51 7.85 -14.60 -2.39
C ASP A 51 7.48 -13.36 -3.25
N LEU A 52 6.19 -13.08 -3.46
CA LEU A 52 5.72 -11.91 -4.22
C LEU A 52 5.99 -10.60 -3.47
N ALA A 53 5.78 -10.57 -2.16
CA ALA A 53 6.09 -9.39 -1.35
C ALA A 53 7.60 -9.12 -1.30
N ALA A 54 8.42 -10.17 -1.17
CA ALA A 54 9.87 -10.05 -1.24
C ALA A 54 10.33 -9.49 -2.60
N LYS A 55 9.74 -9.96 -3.70
CA LYS A 55 10.02 -9.42 -5.04
C LYS A 55 9.58 -7.96 -5.19
N TYR A 56 8.46 -7.56 -4.57
CA TYR A 56 8.06 -6.16 -4.53
C TYR A 56 9.13 -5.30 -3.86
N GLN A 57 9.63 -5.74 -2.71
CA GLN A 57 10.68 -5.03 -1.96
C GLN A 57 12.02 -5.02 -2.72
N GLU A 58 12.39 -6.14 -3.34
CA GLU A 58 13.56 -6.20 -4.22
C GLU A 58 13.43 -5.21 -5.39
N ALA A 59 12.25 -5.10 -5.99
CA ALA A 59 11.98 -4.12 -7.04
C ALA A 59 12.08 -2.68 -6.52
N TYR A 60 11.58 -2.41 -5.31
CA TYR A 60 11.71 -1.11 -4.68
C TYR A 60 13.18 -0.73 -4.48
N LEU A 61 13.99 -1.59 -3.88
CA LEU A 61 15.42 -1.35 -3.66
C LEU A 61 16.18 -1.23 -4.98
N PHE A 62 15.90 -2.10 -5.95
CA PHE A 62 16.55 -2.11 -7.24
C PHE A 62 16.29 -0.81 -8.04
N VAL A 63 15.04 -0.40 -8.14
CA VAL A 63 14.67 0.85 -8.85
C VAL A 63 15.23 2.05 -8.12
N SER A 64 15.05 2.11 -6.80
CA SER A 64 15.52 3.22 -5.95
C SER A 64 17.05 3.34 -5.92
N SER A 65 17.79 2.26 -6.20
CA SER A 65 19.25 2.30 -6.41
C SER A 65 19.65 2.63 -7.86
N GLY A 66 18.67 2.86 -8.75
CA GLY A 66 18.90 3.21 -10.16
C GLY A 66 18.87 2.05 -11.15
N GLY A 67 18.58 0.81 -10.68
CA GLY A 67 18.33 -0.31 -11.56
C GLY A 67 19.57 -1.13 -11.97
N GLY A 68 20.60 -1.19 -11.14
CA GLY A 68 21.80 -2.02 -11.38
C GLY A 68 22.63 -1.52 -12.56
N TYR A 69 23.37 -0.47 -12.33
CA TYR A 69 24.27 0.12 -13.31
C TYR A 69 25.38 -0.83 -13.73
N LYS A 70 25.70 -0.80 -15.02
CA LYS A 70 26.97 -1.29 -15.55
C LYS A 70 27.99 -0.16 -15.59
N ASP A 71 29.24 -0.49 -15.82
CA ASP A 71 30.32 0.50 -15.92
C ASP A 71 29.93 1.67 -16.83
N ARG A 72 30.08 2.92 -16.32
CA ARG A 72 29.81 4.18 -17.01
C ARG A 72 28.33 4.47 -17.39
N GLU A 73 27.37 3.73 -16.82
CA GLU A 73 25.93 4.05 -17.04
C GLU A 73 25.40 5.07 -16.05
N TYR A 74 26.09 5.28 -14.92
CA TYR A 74 25.70 6.25 -13.91
C TYR A 74 25.94 7.67 -14.43
N ASP A 75 24.85 8.41 -14.63
CA ASP A 75 24.85 9.80 -15.10
C ASP A 75 23.80 10.60 -14.33
N THR A 76 24.18 11.80 -13.89
CA THR A 76 23.34 12.68 -13.08
C THR A 76 23.11 14.02 -13.75
N PHE A 77 22.06 14.70 -13.34
CA PHE A 77 21.74 16.05 -13.79
C PHE A 77 20.95 16.80 -12.72
N LEU A 78 20.92 18.14 -12.82
CA LEU A 78 20.07 18.97 -11.98
C LEU A 78 18.74 19.24 -12.68
N TYR A 79 17.66 19.08 -11.95
CA TYR A 79 16.31 19.46 -12.40
C TYR A 79 15.57 20.11 -11.21
N ASN A 80 15.15 21.38 -11.39
CA ASN A 80 14.55 22.19 -10.31
C ASN A 80 15.41 22.21 -9.03
N ASP A 81 16.72 22.42 -9.18
CA ASP A 81 17.72 22.45 -8.09
C ASP A 81 17.88 21.15 -7.31
N LEU A 82 17.30 20.05 -7.77
CA LEU A 82 17.46 18.73 -7.20
C LEU A 82 18.33 17.83 -8.10
N ALA A 83 19.19 17.04 -7.47
CA ALA A 83 20.00 16.06 -8.18
C ALA A 83 19.14 14.84 -8.57
N TYR A 84 19.18 14.51 -9.85
CA TYR A 84 18.54 13.33 -10.42
C TYR A 84 19.60 12.45 -11.07
N ARG A 85 19.35 11.14 -11.07
CA ARG A 85 20.15 10.16 -11.83
C ARG A 85 19.26 9.45 -12.83
N TYR A 86 19.78 9.21 -14.05
CA TYR A 86 19.08 8.36 -15.02
C TYR A 86 19.03 6.93 -14.50
N LEU A 87 17.92 6.23 -14.75
CA LEU A 87 17.87 4.80 -14.49
C LEU A 87 18.76 4.03 -15.48
N SER A 88 19.28 2.89 -15.01
CA SER A 88 20.14 2.02 -15.84
C SER A 88 19.45 1.57 -17.12
N ASN A 89 20.21 1.17 -18.13
CA ASN A 89 19.68 0.76 -19.43
C ASN A 89 18.67 -0.40 -19.36
N ASN A 90 18.64 -1.14 -18.27
CA ASN A 90 17.70 -2.23 -18.06
C ASN A 90 16.26 -1.72 -17.84
N ILE A 91 16.10 -0.53 -17.23
CA ILE A 91 14.80 0.01 -16.81
C ILE A 91 14.62 1.50 -17.17
N ASN A 92 15.42 2.06 -18.07
CA ASN A 92 15.45 3.48 -18.40
C ASN A 92 14.30 3.97 -19.30
N THR A 93 13.34 3.12 -19.63
CA THR A 93 12.11 3.51 -20.34
C THR A 93 10.89 2.99 -19.60
N LYS A 94 9.75 3.68 -19.74
CA LYS A 94 8.49 3.25 -19.10
C LYS A 94 8.14 1.80 -19.43
N ALA A 95 8.29 1.38 -20.68
CA ALA A 95 8.00 0.02 -21.09
C ALA A 95 8.89 -1.03 -20.39
N LYS A 96 10.19 -0.76 -20.28
CA LYS A 96 11.13 -1.66 -19.60
C LYS A 96 10.85 -1.71 -18.09
N LEU A 97 10.63 -0.56 -17.48
CA LEU A 97 10.32 -0.47 -16.04
C LEU A 97 9.00 -1.18 -15.73
N MET A 98 7.93 -0.92 -16.47
CA MET A 98 6.65 -1.61 -16.31
C MET A 98 6.78 -3.13 -16.47
N LYS A 99 7.53 -3.60 -17.48
CA LYS A 99 7.79 -5.04 -17.67
C LYS A 99 8.45 -5.65 -16.43
N TYR A 100 9.44 -4.97 -15.86
CA TYR A 100 10.14 -5.41 -14.66
C TYR A 100 9.20 -5.45 -13.44
N LEU A 101 8.48 -4.36 -13.19
CA LEU A 101 7.59 -4.22 -12.02
C LEU A 101 6.43 -5.23 -12.06
N THR A 102 5.85 -5.48 -13.23
CA THR A 102 4.69 -6.39 -13.36
C THR A 102 5.03 -7.87 -13.16
N GLU A 103 6.29 -8.23 -12.97
CA GLU A 103 6.67 -9.55 -12.49
C GLU A 103 6.19 -9.82 -11.06
N ALA A 104 6.13 -8.79 -10.20
CA ALA A 104 5.71 -8.91 -8.81
C ALA A 104 4.36 -8.27 -8.51
N MET A 105 3.96 -7.24 -9.25
CA MET A 105 2.78 -6.42 -8.93
C MET A 105 1.84 -6.27 -10.11
N THR A 106 0.59 -5.86 -9.85
CA THR A 106 -0.38 -5.54 -10.91
C THR A 106 0.08 -4.31 -11.69
N SER A 107 -0.41 -4.14 -12.92
CA SER A 107 -0.08 -2.96 -13.73
C SER A 107 -0.49 -1.66 -13.02
N GLN A 108 -1.64 -1.65 -12.32
CA GLN A 108 -2.08 -0.49 -11.55
C GLN A 108 -1.13 -0.18 -10.38
N ALA A 109 -0.69 -1.22 -9.65
CA ALA A 109 0.29 -1.05 -8.57
C ALA A 109 1.64 -0.58 -9.11
N ALA A 110 2.08 -1.06 -10.29
CA ALA A 110 3.30 -0.61 -10.94
C ALA A 110 3.25 0.86 -11.38
N GLU A 111 2.11 1.31 -11.92
CA GLU A 111 1.92 2.74 -12.25
C GLU A 111 1.93 3.62 -10.98
N GLN A 112 1.31 3.16 -9.90
CA GLN A 112 1.34 3.88 -8.63
C GLN A 112 2.75 3.90 -8.03
N PHE A 113 3.48 2.78 -8.08
CA PHE A 113 4.87 2.68 -7.67
C PHE A 113 5.78 3.71 -8.37
N ILE A 114 5.62 3.89 -9.69
CA ILE A 114 6.36 4.89 -10.47
C ILE A 114 6.04 6.31 -9.97
N LYS A 115 4.78 6.59 -9.66
CA LYS A 115 4.36 7.88 -9.10
C LYS A 115 4.92 8.13 -7.69
N ASP A 116 4.83 7.11 -6.82
CA ASP A 116 5.30 7.20 -5.43
C ASP A 116 6.80 7.46 -5.34
N LEU A 117 7.59 6.92 -6.27
CA LEU A 117 9.03 7.17 -6.40
C LEU A 117 9.35 8.46 -7.17
N GLU A 118 8.34 9.21 -7.61
CA GLU A 118 8.52 10.45 -8.40
C GLU A 118 9.46 10.26 -9.60
N ILE A 119 9.33 9.09 -10.29
CA ILE A 119 10.15 8.79 -11.47
C ILE A 119 9.81 9.78 -12.57
N LEU A 120 10.82 10.52 -13.02
CA LEU A 120 10.72 11.56 -14.03
C LEU A 120 11.16 11.02 -15.40
N GLU A 121 10.44 11.37 -16.46
CA GLU A 121 10.96 11.21 -17.82
C GLU A 121 11.68 12.50 -18.24
N TYR A 122 12.98 12.39 -18.51
CA TYR A 122 13.82 13.51 -18.95
C TYR A 122 14.68 13.11 -20.14
N LYS A 123 14.61 13.89 -21.21
CA LYS A 123 15.32 13.62 -22.48
C LYS A 123 15.13 12.19 -23.01
N GLY A 124 13.90 11.67 -22.91
CA GLY A 124 13.54 10.35 -23.39
C GLY A 124 14.04 9.18 -22.54
N LYS A 125 14.56 9.42 -21.34
CA LYS A 125 14.97 8.40 -20.36
C LYS A 125 14.29 8.64 -19.02
N LEU A 126 14.05 7.57 -18.29
CA LEU A 126 13.57 7.66 -16.91
C LEU A 126 14.72 8.02 -15.99
N ALA A 127 14.40 8.85 -15.00
CA ALA A 127 15.32 9.29 -13.95
C ALA A 127 14.60 9.37 -12.61
N GLN A 128 15.35 9.31 -11.53
CA GLN A 128 14.85 9.46 -10.16
C GLN A 128 15.72 10.43 -9.38
N LYS A 129 15.19 10.96 -8.28
CA LYS A 129 15.99 11.72 -7.31
C LYS A 129 17.12 10.84 -6.81
N GLU A 130 18.30 11.45 -6.68
CA GLU A 130 19.45 10.76 -6.12
C GLU A 130 19.22 10.55 -4.62
N ALA A 131 19.27 9.29 -4.18
CA ALA A 131 19.13 8.90 -2.78
C ALA A 131 19.89 7.62 -2.51
N ASP A 132 20.45 7.51 -1.30
CA ASP A 132 20.97 6.26 -0.78
C ASP A 132 19.86 5.46 -0.14
N ILE A 133 19.72 4.20 -0.55
CA ILE A 133 18.66 3.32 -0.06
C ILE A 133 19.28 2.00 0.39
N GLY A 134 18.89 1.59 1.60
CA GLY A 134 19.17 0.29 2.17
C GLY A 134 17.95 -0.20 2.96
N SER A 135 17.89 -1.49 3.23
CA SER A 135 16.91 -2.08 4.12
C SER A 135 17.55 -3.22 4.89
N LEU A 136 17.23 -3.31 6.17
CA LEU A 136 17.58 -4.45 7.03
C LEU A 136 16.48 -5.49 7.08
N GLU A 137 15.40 -5.30 6.34
CA GLU A 137 14.21 -6.15 6.31
C GLU A 137 14.47 -7.44 5.54
N GLU A 138 14.22 -8.57 6.18
CA GLU A 138 14.44 -9.90 5.60
C GLU A 138 13.12 -10.50 5.07
N TRP A 139 12.53 -9.89 4.05
CA TRP A 139 11.22 -10.27 3.50
C TRP A 139 11.10 -11.75 3.13
N LYS A 140 12.16 -12.39 2.64
CA LYS A 140 12.16 -13.82 2.31
C LYS A 140 12.02 -14.74 3.54
N LYS A 141 12.28 -14.21 4.73
CA LYS A 141 12.11 -14.92 6.00
C LYS A 141 10.80 -14.57 6.71
N ALA A 142 9.94 -13.77 6.08
CA ALA A 142 8.66 -13.38 6.66
C ALA A 142 7.77 -14.61 6.93
N THR A 143 7.02 -14.54 8.01
CA THR A 143 5.86 -15.41 8.23
C THR A 143 4.60 -14.71 7.77
N SER A 144 3.58 -15.47 7.37
CA SER A 144 2.36 -14.95 6.78
C SER A 144 1.11 -15.44 7.51
N GLU A 145 0.09 -14.59 7.57
CA GLU A 145 -1.24 -14.85 8.09
C GLU A 145 -2.28 -14.23 7.17
N VAL A 146 -3.31 -14.99 6.78
CA VAL A 146 -4.42 -14.47 5.98
C VAL A 146 -5.32 -13.61 6.86
N ILE A 147 -5.47 -12.33 6.51
CA ILE A 147 -6.40 -11.40 7.20
C ILE A 147 -7.79 -11.45 6.55
N LYS A 148 -7.82 -11.40 5.22
CA LYS A 148 -9.06 -11.36 4.45
C LYS A 148 -8.88 -12.10 3.13
N LYS A 149 -9.91 -12.84 2.72
CA LYS A 149 -9.92 -13.57 1.45
C LYS A 149 -11.24 -13.34 0.73
N ASP A 150 -11.16 -12.76 -0.45
CA ASP A 150 -12.23 -12.62 -1.42
C ASP A 150 -11.93 -13.53 -2.64
N LYS A 151 -12.78 -13.51 -3.66
CA LYS A 151 -12.65 -14.40 -4.82
C LYS A 151 -11.34 -14.22 -5.59
N ASP A 152 -10.96 -12.97 -5.83
CA ASP A 152 -9.81 -12.56 -6.67
C ASP A 152 -8.83 -11.67 -5.91
N LYS A 153 -9.06 -11.45 -4.61
CA LYS A 153 -8.21 -10.65 -3.73
C LYS A 153 -7.97 -11.35 -2.41
N VAL A 154 -6.76 -11.27 -1.93
CA VAL A 154 -6.38 -11.79 -0.61
C VAL A 154 -5.49 -10.76 0.07
N GLN A 155 -5.75 -10.50 1.33
CA GLN A 155 -4.92 -9.66 2.19
C GLN A 155 -4.21 -10.54 3.22
N TYR A 156 -2.90 -10.41 3.27
CA TYR A 156 -2.05 -11.07 4.26
C TYR A 156 -1.43 -10.05 5.22
N ARG A 157 -1.22 -10.50 6.45
CA ARG A 157 -0.26 -9.91 7.37
C ARG A 157 1.05 -10.66 7.21
N LEU A 158 2.12 -9.95 6.90
CA LEU A 158 3.47 -10.50 6.85
C LEU A 158 4.28 -9.97 8.03
N THR A 159 4.84 -10.87 8.84
CA THR A 159 5.77 -10.50 9.91
C THR A 159 7.19 -10.66 9.40
N VAL A 160 7.85 -9.53 9.14
CA VAL A 160 9.17 -9.42 8.49
C VAL A 160 10.24 -9.19 9.55
N PRO A 161 11.25 -10.06 9.68
CA PRO A 161 12.41 -9.82 10.55
C PRO A 161 13.25 -8.64 10.08
N ILE A 162 13.90 -7.93 11.02
CA ILE A 162 14.80 -6.79 10.73
C ILE A 162 16.09 -6.99 11.49
N GLY A 163 17.20 -7.18 10.75
CA GLY A 163 18.55 -7.26 11.34
C GLY A 163 18.66 -8.27 12.47
N GLU A 164 18.40 -7.83 13.71
CA GLU A 164 18.43 -8.71 14.86
C GLU A 164 17.21 -9.66 14.92
N PRO A 165 17.37 -10.92 15.35
CA PRO A 165 16.30 -11.93 15.29
C PRO A 165 15.04 -11.59 16.10
N SER A 166 15.13 -10.68 17.08
CA SER A 166 14.00 -10.27 17.93
C SER A 166 13.19 -9.13 17.34
N GLU A 167 13.74 -8.38 16.38
CA GLU A 167 13.06 -7.23 15.78
C GLU A 167 12.25 -7.66 14.57
N LYS A 168 11.01 -7.21 14.51
CA LYS A 168 10.07 -7.56 13.45
C LYS A 168 9.15 -6.40 13.15
N ILE A 169 8.81 -6.22 11.87
CA ILE A 169 7.73 -5.33 11.43
C ILE A 169 6.63 -6.17 10.81
N MET A 170 5.39 -5.84 11.09
CA MET A 170 4.23 -6.42 10.43
C MET A 170 3.81 -5.53 9.26
N TYR A 171 3.55 -6.16 8.12
CA TYR A 171 3.05 -5.51 6.92
C TYR A 171 1.71 -6.10 6.50
N SER A 172 0.77 -5.24 6.13
CA SER A 172 -0.42 -5.64 5.39
C SER A 172 -0.10 -5.58 3.90
N VAL A 173 -0.32 -6.71 3.21
CA VAL A 173 -0.07 -6.85 1.78
C VAL A 173 -1.31 -7.37 1.09
N GLU A 174 -1.81 -6.63 0.11
CA GLU A 174 -2.95 -7.04 -0.72
C GLU A 174 -2.46 -7.66 -2.02
N TYR A 175 -3.02 -8.82 -2.35
CA TYR A 175 -2.76 -9.54 -3.59
C TYR A 175 -4.02 -9.62 -4.42
N GLN A 176 -3.85 -9.60 -5.74
CA GLN A 176 -4.93 -9.78 -6.70
C GLN A 176 -4.57 -10.86 -7.71
N LEU A 177 -5.54 -11.72 -8.01
CA LEU A 177 -5.44 -12.68 -9.11
C LEU A 177 -5.64 -11.94 -10.44
N VAL A 178 -4.61 -11.94 -11.26
CA VAL A 178 -4.65 -11.38 -12.61
C VAL A 178 -4.83 -12.53 -13.59
N GLU A 179 -5.88 -12.46 -14.40
CA GLU A 179 -6.22 -13.50 -15.38
C GLU A 179 -5.02 -13.82 -16.27
N SER A 180 -4.77 -15.11 -16.53
CA SER A 180 -3.66 -15.64 -17.32
C SER A 180 -2.24 -15.40 -16.79
N ILE A 181 -2.06 -14.55 -15.75
CA ILE A 181 -0.74 -14.19 -15.21
C ILE A 181 -0.53 -14.80 -13.81
N GLY A 182 -1.60 -14.91 -13.00
CA GLY A 182 -1.57 -15.38 -11.62
C GLY A 182 -1.52 -14.23 -10.60
N TRP A 183 -1.25 -14.57 -9.35
CA TRP A 183 -1.28 -13.62 -8.25
C TRP A 183 -0.19 -12.55 -8.36
N ARG A 184 -0.54 -11.33 -8.00
CA ARG A 184 0.35 -10.15 -7.97
C ARG A 184 0.03 -9.29 -6.76
N VAL A 185 1.02 -8.59 -6.23
CA VAL A 185 0.80 -7.52 -5.25
C VAL A 185 -0.02 -6.42 -5.91
N SER A 186 -1.15 -6.05 -5.32
CA SER A 186 -2.10 -5.10 -5.91
C SER A 186 -1.96 -3.68 -5.40
N LYS A 187 -1.27 -3.51 -4.25
CA LYS A 187 -0.97 -2.21 -3.65
C LYS A 187 0.39 -2.25 -2.96
N ARG A 188 0.94 -1.08 -2.70
CA ARG A 188 2.13 -0.96 -1.86
C ARG A 188 1.90 -1.66 -0.52
N PRO A 189 2.82 -2.53 -0.07
CA PRO A 189 2.81 -3.03 1.30
C PRO A 189 2.84 -1.86 2.29
N VAL A 190 1.97 -1.91 3.28
CA VAL A 190 1.89 -0.90 4.33
C VAL A 190 2.18 -1.53 5.67
N VAL A 191 2.84 -0.80 6.57
CA VAL A 191 3.07 -1.30 7.93
C VAL A 191 1.71 -1.58 8.57
N ASP A 192 1.51 -2.81 9.02
CA ASP A 192 0.30 -3.22 9.72
C ASP A 192 0.39 -2.78 11.18
N LEU A 193 0.06 -1.54 11.39
CA LEU A 193 -0.08 -0.96 12.72
C LEU A 193 -1.49 -1.25 13.21
N ASP A 194 -1.78 -2.54 13.53
CA ASP A 194 -2.98 -2.85 14.30
C ASP A 194 -2.79 -2.24 15.70
N ILE A 195 -3.29 -1.02 15.87
CA ILE A 195 -3.21 -0.28 17.13
C ILE A 195 -4.51 -0.54 17.88
N PRO A 196 -4.54 -1.52 18.83
CA PRO A 196 -5.72 -1.73 19.66
C PRO A 196 -6.12 -0.45 20.38
N ASP A 197 -7.41 -0.20 20.55
CA ASP A 197 -7.91 1.01 21.23
C ASP A 197 -7.23 1.28 22.57
N LYS A 198 -6.89 0.21 23.30
CA LYS A 198 -6.21 0.31 24.62
C LYS A 198 -4.84 0.97 24.57
N ILE A 199 -4.14 0.89 23.45
CA ILE A 199 -2.80 1.49 23.26
C ILE A 199 -2.80 2.54 22.15
N ASN A 200 -3.96 2.85 21.58
CA ASN A 200 -4.08 3.90 20.58
C ASN A 200 -3.82 5.27 21.25
N PRO A 201 -2.75 6.00 20.87
CA PRO A 201 -2.36 7.23 21.55
C PRO A 201 -3.42 8.34 21.44
N VAL A 202 -4.24 8.35 20.38
CA VAL A 202 -5.36 9.30 20.22
C VAL A 202 -6.46 8.99 21.24
N HIS A 203 -6.78 7.71 21.46
CA HIS A 203 -7.73 7.29 22.49
C HIS A 203 -7.23 7.65 23.88
N ILE A 204 -5.96 7.34 24.18
CA ILE A 204 -5.35 7.67 25.49
C ILE A 204 -5.29 9.19 25.70
N LEU A 205 -4.92 9.96 24.67
CA LEU A 205 -4.88 11.42 24.72
C LEU A 205 -6.22 11.97 25.27
N PHE A 206 -7.33 11.67 24.61
CA PHE A 206 -8.63 12.23 24.99
C PHE A 206 -9.18 11.69 26.31
N THR A 207 -9.00 10.39 26.59
CA THR A 207 -9.46 9.81 27.87
C THR A 207 -8.66 10.32 29.08
N LYS A 208 -7.43 10.80 28.87
CA LYS A 208 -6.55 11.31 29.93
C LYS A 208 -6.38 12.83 29.93
N LEU A 209 -6.89 13.53 28.93
CA LEU A 209 -6.70 14.96 28.72
C LEU A 209 -7.00 15.81 29.96
N LEU A 210 -8.14 15.62 30.59
CA LEU A 210 -8.57 16.37 31.75
C LEU A 210 -8.16 15.74 33.08
N THR A 211 -8.09 14.40 33.14
CA THR A 211 -7.84 13.66 34.40
C THR A 211 -6.37 13.41 34.70
N SER A 212 -5.53 13.28 33.69
CA SER A 212 -4.10 12.96 33.80
C SER A 212 -3.31 13.58 32.64
N PRO A 213 -3.20 14.93 32.59
CA PRO A 213 -2.61 15.61 31.43
C PRO A 213 -1.17 15.18 31.11
N GLN A 214 -0.41 14.76 32.12
CA GLN A 214 0.96 14.25 31.94
C GLN A 214 0.97 12.92 31.15
N VAL A 215 -0.05 12.07 31.37
CA VAL A 215 -0.22 10.82 30.60
C VAL A 215 -0.66 11.14 29.18
N ALA A 216 -1.54 12.12 29.01
CA ALA A 216 -1.95 12.61 27.70
C ALA A 216 -0.75 13.18 26.90
N GLN A 217 0.09 14.01 27.55
CA GLN A 217 1.29 14.59 26.93
C GLN A 217 2.30 13.52 26.48
N LYS A 218 2.44 12.42 27.22
CA LYS A 218 3.31 11.29 26.84
C LYS A 218 2.85 10.55 25.57
N GLN A 219 1.65 10.82 25.08
CA GLN A 219 1.18 10.25 23.81
C GLN A 219 1.71 10.98 22.59
N LEU A 220 2.32 12.15 22.76
CA LEU A 220 2.89 12.95 21.69
C LEU A 220 4.39 12.70 21.56
N LEU A 221 4.89 12.76 20.33
CA LEU A 221 6.33 12.83 20.09
C LEU A 221 6.88 14.18 20.59
N PRO A 222 8.16 14.23 21.03
CA PRO A 222 8.79 15.50 21.43
C PRO A 222 8.81 16.56 20.32
N THR A 223 8.72 16.14 19.06
CA THR A 223 8.67 17.00 17.88
C THR A 223 7.27 17.53 17.57
N SER A 224 6.24 17.05 18.26
CA SER A 224 4.88 17.56 18.10
C SER A 224 4.76 18.98 18.68
N TYR A 225 4.16 19.87 17.89
CA TYR A 225 3.86 21.25 18.34
C TYR A 225 2.58 21.34 19.18
N PHE A 226 1.92 20.20 19.45
CA PHE A 226 0.68 20.18 20.22
C PHE A 226 0.96 20.12 21.72
N GLU A 227 0.48 21.14 22.44
CA GLU A 227 0.67 21.27 23.88
C GLU A 227 -0.62 20.95 24.63
N VAL A 228 -0.64 19.82 25.33
CA VAL A 228 -1.82 19.31 26.07
C VAL A 228 -2.30 20.32 27.11
N ASN A 229 -1.39 20.96 27.83
CA ASN A 229 -1.78 21.92 28.88
C ASN A 229 -2.41 23.19 28.31
N GLU A 230 -1.99 23.62 27.11
CA GLU A 230 -2.62 24.74 26.42
C GLU A 230 -3.98 24.35 25.86
N PHE A 231 -4.05 23.18 25.22
CA PHE A 231 -5.26 22.68 24.59
C PHE A 231 -6.40 22.49 25.61
N LYS A 232 -6.12 21.97 26.80
CA LYS A 232 -7.15 21.73 27.81
C LYS A 232 -7.68 23.00 28.50
N LYS A 233 -7.03 24.17 28.34
CA LYS A 233 -7.49 25.42 28.97
C LYS A 233 -8.88 25.78 28.48
N GLY A 234 -9.79 25.96 29.40
CA GLY A 234 -11.18 26.30 29.10
C GLY A 234 -12.05 25.15 28.60
N LEU A 235 -11.57 23.89 28.65
CA LEU A 235 -12.40 22.72 28.48
C LEU A 235 -13.00 22.27 29.80
N LYS A 236 -14.33 22.22 29.89
CA LYS A 236 -15.05 21.59 30.99
C LYS A 236 -15.18 20.11 30.86
N LYS A 237 -15.43 19.66 29.62
CA LYS A 237 -15.64 18.28 29.28
C LYS A 237 -15.09 17.98 27.89
N VAL A 238 -14.58 16.77 27.71
CA VAL A 238 -14.21 16.21 26.41
C VAL A 238 -14.55 14.73 26.41
N ASP A 239 -15.34 14.31 25.44
CA ASP A 239 -15.68 12.92 25.19
C ASP A 239 -15.23 12.56 23.78
N LEU A 240 -14.48 11.47 23.65
CA LEU A 240 -14.13 10.89 22.37
C LEU A 240 -15.29 10.04 21.87
N SER A 241 -15.95 10.48 20.79
CA SER A 241 -17.10 9.78 20.22
C SER A 241 -16.68 8.71 19.23
N LYS A 242 -15.65 8.99 18.43
CA LYS A 242 -15.20 8.09 17.35
C LYS A 242 -13.76 8.39 16.95
N ILE A 243 -13.00 7.33 16.65
CA ILE A 243 -11.75 7.38 15.88
C ILE A 243 -12.00 6.65 14.57
N LYS A 244 -11.64 7.28 13.46
CA LYS A 244 -11.70 6.68 12.13
C LYS A 244 -10.34 6.79 11.48
N GLU A 245 -9.74 5.66 11.10
CA GLU A 245 -8.60 5.64 10.20
C GLU A 245 -9.04 6.15 8.82
N ILE A 246 -8.29 7.07 8.25
CA ILE A 246 -8.55 7.66 6.93
C ILE A 246 -7.50 7.34 5.91
N ASP A 247 -6.25 7.16 6.36
CA ASP A 247 -5.15 6.74 5.51
C ASP A 247 -4.09 6.00 6.32
N ARG A 248 -3.25 5.25 5.62
CA ARG A 248 -2.16 4.47 6.21
C ARG A 248 -0.96 4.49 5.27
N GLY A 249 0.07 5.19 5.69
CA GLY A 249 1.36 5.22 5.02
C GLY A 249 2.26 4.04 5.40
N SER A 250 3.49 4.08 4.95
CA SER A 250 4.51 3.06 5.29
C SER A 250 4.98 3.12 6.75
N HIS A 251 4.90 4.30 7.38
CA HIS A 251 5.43 4.54 8.73
C HIS A 251 4.48 5.35 9.61
N HIS A 252 3.22 5.52 9.20
CA HIS A 252 2.24 6.27 9.98
C HIS A 252 0.82 5.78 9.68
N VAL A 253 -0.08 6.08 10.59
CA VAL A 253 -1.52 5.95 10.40
C VAL A 253 -2.16 7.31 10.64
N GLU A 254 -3.08 7.67 9.77
CA GLU A 254 -3.83 8.91 9.84
C GLU A 254 -5.23 8.67 10.37
N TYR A 255 -5.62 9.44 11.37
CA TYR A 255 -6.92 9.34 12.01
C TYR A 255 -7.67 10.67 11.97
N ILE A 256 -9.00 10.56 11.86
CA ILE A 256 -9.94 11.59 12.28
C ILE A 256 -10.58 11.14 13.58
N ALA A 257 -10.39 11.94 14.64
CA ALA A 257 -11.13 11.79 15.88
C ALA A 257 -12.31 12.77 15.91
N THR A 258 -13.50 12.24 16.22
CA THR A 258 -14.68 13.05 16.52
C THR A 258 -14.81 13.15 18.03
N ILE A 259 -14.78 14.36 18.56
CA ILE A 259 -14.89 14.66 19.99
C ILE A 259 -16.09 15.56 20.25
N PHE A 260 -16.73 15.38 21.40
CA PHE A 260 -17.74 16.30 21.93
C PHE A 260 -17.12 17.09 23.08
N VAL A 261 -17.19 18.41 23.03
CA VAL A 261 -16.61 19.29 24.07
C VAL A 261 -17.64 20.23 24.68
N GLU A 262 -17.48 20.48 25.98
CA GLU A 262 -18.12 21.57 26.69
C GLU A 262 -17.06 22.60 27.06
N LEU A 263 -17.28 23.87 26.72
CA LEU A 263 -16.31 24.95 26.88
C LEU A 263 -16.69 25.89 28.02
N GLU A 264 -15.68 26.53 28.64
CA GLU A 264 -15.87 27.66 29.50
C GLU A 264 -16.39 28.87 28.70
N LYS A 265 -17.07 29.82 29.41
CA LYS A 265 -17.66 31.00 28.74
C LYS A 265 -16.61 31.90 28.06
N ASP A 266 -15.41 31.91 28.58
CA ASP A 266 -14.28 32.72 28.14
C ASP A 266 -13.26 31.95 27.29
N TYR A 267 -13.61 30.75 26.82
CA TYR A 267 -12.75 29.96 25.94
C TYR A 267 -12.36 30.77 24.72
N LYS A 268 -11.04 30.78 24.41
CA LYS A 268 -10.47 31.53 23.27
C LYS A 268 -9.75 30.61 22.26
N GLY A 269 -9.85 29.30 22.45
CA GLY A 269 -9.23 28.33 21.54
C GLY A 269 -10.05 28.07 20.26
N PRO A 270 -9.60 27.15 19.43
CA PRO A 270 -10.17 26.90 18.11
C PRO A 270 -11.41 25.99 18.13
N LEU A 271 -11.76 25.36 19.26
CA LEU A 271 -12.89 24.45 19.36
C LEU A 271 -14.22 25.18 19.53
N VAL A 272 -15.30 24.54 19.11
CA VAL A 272 -16.68 24.98 19.39
C VAL A 272 -17.35 24.05 20.40
N SER A 273 -18.28 24.56 21.23
CA SER A 273 -19.06 23.67 22.08
C SER A 273 -19.92 22.73 21.23
N GLY A 274 -19.86 21.43 21.52
CA GLY A 274 -20.49 20.38 20.74
C GLY A 274 -19.48 19.51 20.01
N GLU A 275 -19.82 19.04 18.82
CA GLU A 275 -18.99 18.14 18.02
C GLU A 275 -17.86 18.90 17.33
N ASN A 276 -16.64 18.34 17.42
CA ASN A 276 -15.45 18.81 16.71
C ASN A 276 -14.76 17.62 16.05
N LYS A 277 -14.05 17.87 14.95
CA LYS A 277 -13.21 16.88 14.27
C LYS A 277 -11.76 17.31 14.29
N MET A 278 -10.90 16.40 14.68
CA MET A 278 -9.46 16.61 14.74
C MET A 278 -8.74 15.53 13.94
N TYR A 279 -7.65 15.94 13.30
CA TYR A 279 -6.79 15.09 12.49
C TYR A 279 -5.52 14.72 13.26
N PHE A 280 -5.07 13.48 13.11
CA PHE A 280 -3.91 12.96 13.80
C PHE A 280 -3.05 12.12 12.87
N ILE A 281 -1.73 12.31 12.95
CA ILE A 281 -0.75 11.39 12.40
C ILE A 281 -0.11 10.65 13.57
N VAL A 282 -0.22 9.33 13.57
CA VAL A 282 0.36 8.42 14.57
C VAL A 282 1.48 7.64 13.96
N GLN A 283 2.62 7.56 14.65
CA GLN A 283 3.82 6.85 14.20
C GLN A 283 4.29 5.84 15.26
N PRO A 284 4.95 4.73 14.85
CA PRO A 284 5.67 3.87 15.77
C PRO A 284 6.80 4.65 16.47
N ASN A 285 6.99 4.38 17.76
CA ASN A 285 8.07 4.90 18.58
C ASN A 285 8.83 3.76 19.30
N GLY A 286 8.91 2.61 18.66
CA GLY A 286 9.46 1.37 19.18
C GLY A 286 8.47 0.21 19.11
N TYR A 287 8.79 -0.91 19.74
CA TYR A 287 7.94 -2.10 19.72
C TYR A 287 6.65 -1.85 20.51
N MET A 288 5.49 -1.95 19.85
CA MET A 288 4.15 -1.74 20.44
C MET A 288 3.98 -0.37 21.15
N ASP A 289 4.86 0.59 20.90
CA ASP A 289 4.72 1.99 21.34
C ASP A 289 4.39 2.87 20.13
N PHE A 290 3.34 3.65 20.25
CA PHE A 290 2.83 4.52 19.20
C PHE A 290 2.68 5.94 19.77
N LYS A 291 3.07 6.93 18.98
CA LYS A 291 3.00 8.34 19.38
C LYS A 291 2.33 9.17 18.31
N ILE A 292 1.66 10.21 18.76
CA ILE A 292 1.11 11.24 17.90
C ILE A 292 2.27 12.15 17.45
N HIS A 293 2.50 12.18 16.15
CA HIS A 293 3.48 13.07 15.53
C HIS A 293 2.89 14.43 15.24
N GLN A 294 1.65 14.46 14.71
CA GLN A 294 0.98 15.68 14.31
C GLN A 294 -0.48 15.69 14.74
N VAL A 295 -0.95 16.87 15.14
CA VAL A 295 -2.35 17.15 15.44
C VAL A 295 -2.78 18.32 14.58
N GLY A 296 -3.91 18.20 13.90
CA GLY A 296 -4.55 19.25 13.13
C GLY A 296 -6.02 19.38 13.50
N GLN A 297 -6.62 20.52 13.21
CA GLN A 297 -8.07 20.73 13.30
C GLN A 297 -8.65 20.65 11.89
N ILE A 298 -9.81 20.02 11.76
CA ILE A 298 -10.58 20.01 10.51
C ILE A 298 -11.64 21.09 10.66
N GLU A 299 -11.54 22.15 9.87
CA GLU A 299 -12.61 23.15 9.78
C GLU A 299 -13.85 22.45 9.22
N MET A 300 -14.95 22.49 9.97
CA MET A 300 -16.26 22.07 9.48
C MET A 300 -16.85 23.25 8.69
N TYR A 301 -16.90 23.12 7.37
CA TYR A 301 -17.64 24.03 6.48
C TYR A 301 -19.12 23.63 6.42
#